data_484c07be155c3f38d9caedcdb7a2e15a
#
_entry.id   484c07be155c3f38d9caedcdb7a2e15a
#
_cell.length_a   1.000
_cell.length_b   1.000
_cell.length_c   1.000
_cell.angle_alpha   90.00
_cell.angle_beta   90.00
_cell.angle_gamma   90.00
#
_symmetry.space_group_name_H-M   'P 1'
#
loop_
_entity.id
_entity.type
_entity.pdbx_description
1 polymer ?
#
loop_
_entity_poly.entity_id
_entity_poly.type
_entity_poly.pdbx_seq_one_letter_code
_entity_poly.pdbx_strand_id
1 'polypeptide(L)'
;MKSKTTLLTQICQIALITEMLLSASMLSAQSMQDTVIANFSLLEKIPHEKVYLHLDKPFYGAGEKIWFKGYLINAITHQDDSQSNFIITELINRSDSIVERKKIRRDSLGFHNAFTLPPPLPAGDYYLRGYSNWMLNEGPEFFYSRNLKIGNSIDNTILSNIEYQQEDDTHYTAKVKFTSNTQEVFKNTAIRYRFIVNGKIKDKGRKKTDENGLISISLPDLKPTAARSIEVEFDDPQYIYKKTFYLP
;
A
#
# COMPACT_ATOMS: atom_id res chain seq x y z
N MET A 1 -40.42 58.65 54.44
CA MET A 1 -39.02 58.78 54.03
C MET A 1 -38.22 57.41 54.18
N LYS A 2 -38.55 56.51 55.07
CA LYS A 2 -37.81 55.26 55.31
C LYS A 2 -37.86 54.22 54.18
N SER A 3 -38.89 54.22 53.26
CA SER A 3 -39.06 53.21 52.23
C SER A 3 -38.13 53.45 51.01
N LYS A 4 -37.75 54.66 50.64
CA LYS A 4 -36.92 54.95 49.50
C LYS A 4 -35.42 54.64 49.74
N THR A 5 -34.93 54.76 50.96
CA THR A 5 -33.55 54.45 51.35
C THR A 5 -33.30 52.92 51.34
N THR A 6 -34.29 52.10 51.76
CA THR A 6 -34.18 50.63 51.70
C THR A 6 -34.18 50.10 50.29
N LEU A 7 -34.95 50.68 49.37
CA LEU A 7 -34.98 50.30 47.98
C LEU A 7 -33.61 50.63 47.27
N LEU A 8 -33.04 51.79 47.57
CA LEU A 8 -31.74 52.20 46.99
C LEU A 8 -30.60 51.26 47.45
N THR A 9 -30.61 50.89 48.72
CA THR A 9 -29.60 49.94 49.23
C THR A 9 -29.73 48.56 48.68
N GLN A 10 -30.96 48.06 48.40
CA GLN A 10 -31.17 46.78 47.73
C GLN A 10 -30.73 46.82 46.27
N ILE A 11 -30.96 47.88 45.53
CA ILE A 11 -30.48 48.06 44.14
C ILE A 11 -28.97 48.11 44.11
N CYS A 12 -28.30 48.83 44.99
CA CYS A 12 -26.84 48.84 45.08
C CYS A 12 -26.23 47.46 45.43
N GLN A 13 -26.88 46.70 46.31
CA GLN A 13 -26.44 45.33 46.63
C GLN A 13 -26.60 44.38 45.45
N ILE A 14 -27.69 44.47 44.70
CA ILE A 14 -27.90 43.66 43.49
C ILE A 14 -26.87 44.03 42.42
N ALA A 15 -26.58 45.31 42.23
CA ALA A 15 -25.57 45.75 41.26
C ALA A 15 -24.17 45.25 41.64
N LEU A 16 -23.80 45.31 42.92
CA LEU A 16 -22.51 44.76 43.40
C LEU A 16 -22.40 43.23 43.21
N ILE A 17 -23.48 42.48 43.43
CA ILE A 17 -23.50 41.03 43.23
C ILE A 17 -23.40 40.69 41.74
N THR A 18 -24.07 41.45 40.87
CA THR A 18 -23.97 41.20 39.41
C THR A 18 -22.58 41.52 38.85
N GLU A 19 -21.92 42.60 39.34
CA GLU A 19 -20.52 42.89 38.96
C GLU A 19 -19.56 41.79 39.46
N MET A 20 -19.77 41.29 40.68
CA MET A 20 -18.95 40.22 41.23
C MET A 20 -19.13 38.89 40.48
N LEU A 21 -20.34 38.58 40.05
CA LEU A 21 -20.63 37.40 39.21
C LEU A 21 -20.06 37.51 37.78
N LEU A 22 -20.11 38.71 37.18
CA LEU A 22 -19.49 38.99 35.89
C LEU A 22 -17.97 38.87 35.97
N SER A 23 -17.33 39.43 36.98
CA SER A 23 -15.88 39.34 37.15
C SER A 23 -15.42 37.90 37.39
N ALA A 24 -16.16 37.10 38.15
CA ALA A 24 -15.86 35.68 38.36
C ALA A 24 -15.96 34.84 37.05
N SER A 25 -16.94 35.15 36.20
CA SER A 25 -17.07 34.47 34.90
C SER A 25 -15.96 34.83 33.92
N MET A 26 -15.49 36.09 33.94
CA MET A 26 -14.33 36.54 33.15
C MET A 26 -13.03 35.85 33.58
N LEU A 27 -12.80 35.68 34.89
CA LEU A 27 -11.63 34.99 35.42
C LEU A 27 -11.62 33.52 35.02
N SER A 28 -12.77 32.86 35.03
CA SER A 28 -12.89 31.46 34.63
C SER A 28 -12.61 31.26 33.12
N ALA A 29 -13.08 32.19 32.29
CA ALA A 29 -12.83 32.14 30.84
C ALA A 29 -11.35 32.34 30.50
N GLN A 30 -10.67 33.26 31.22
CA GLN A 30 -9.25 33.53 31.02
C GLN A 30 -8.37 32.34 31.45
N SER A 31 -8.68 31.70 32.57
CA SER A 31 -8.02 30.46 33.03
C SER A 31 -8.16 29.32 32.05
N MET A 32 -9.32 29.23 31.40
CA MET A 32 -9.55 28.18 30.37
C MET A 32 -8.73 28.46 29.09
N GLN A 33 -8.63 29.70 28.65
CA GLN A 33 -7.77 30.11 27.54
C GLN A 33 -6.29 29.83 27.82
N ASP A 34 -5.80 30.20 29.01
CA ASP A 34 -4.42 29.99 29.41
C ASP A 34 -4.07 28.49 29.45
N THR A 35 -4.99 27.66 29.91
CA THR A 35 -4.82 26.19 29.91
C THR A 35 -4.76 25.61 28.49
N VAL A 36 -5.61 26.10 27.60
CA VAL A 36 -5.61 25.68 26.19
C VAL A 36 -4.31 26.10 25.51
N ILE A 37 -3.88 27.37 25.68
CA ILE A 37 -2.62 27.89 25.13
C ILE A 37 -1.42 27.11 25.68
N ALA A 38 -1.39 26.81 26.98
CA ALA A 38 -0.32 26.04 27.61
C ALA A 38 -0.26 24.61 27.03
N ASN A 39 -1.40 23.96 26.83
CA ASN A 39 -1.45 22.63 26.19
C ASN A 39 -0.99 22.67 24.73
N PHE A 40 -1.37 23.70 23.96
CA PHE A 40 -0.86 23.86 22.59
C PHE A 40 0.66 24.09 22.57
N SER A 41 1.18 24.89 23.48
CA SER A 41 2.63 25.13 23.59
C SER A 41 3.43 23.89 24.02
N LEU A 42 2.79 22.94 24.72
CA LEU A 42 3.37 21.64 25.02
C LEU A 42 3.36 20.74 23.79
N LEU A 43 2.29 20.74 22.97
CA LEU A 43 2.21 19.99 21.73
C LEU A 43 3.26 20.46 20.71
N GLU A 44 3.52 21.77 20.62
CA GLU A 44 4.57 22.32 19.75
C GLU A 44 5.99 21.85 20.14
N LYS A 45 6.20 21.44 21.40
CA LYS A 45 7.48 20.86 21.86
C LYS A 45 7.67 19.41 21.53
N ILE A 46 6.60 18.71 21.15
CA ILE A 46 6.70 17.33 20.70
C ILE A 46 7.34 17.33 19.31
N PRO A 47 8.45 16.64 19.12
CA PRO A 47 9.07 16.58 17.80
C PRO A 47 8.13 15.92 16.81
N HIS A 48 7.85 16.57 15.69
CA HIS A 48 7.13 15.98 14.56
C HIS A 48 8.13 15.77 13.44
N GLU A 49 8.32 14.53 13.04
CA GLU A 49 9.26 14.18 11.98
C GLU A 49 8.55 13.98 10.65
N LYS A 50 9.23 14.32 9.57
CA LYS A 50 8.74 14.11 8.21
C LYS A 50 9.85 13.53 7.35
N VAL A 51 9.56 12.39 6.74
CA VAL A 51 10.42 11.75 5.75
C VAL A 51 10.00 12.17 4.35
N TYR A 52 10.97 12.44 3.49
CA TYR A 52 10.79 12.57 2.05
C TYR A 52 11.83 11.72 1.34
N LEU A 53 11.43 11.00 0.28
CA LEU A 53 12.32 10.20 -0.55
C LEU A 53 12.37 10.76 -1.96
N HIS A 54 13.56 11.16 -2.38
CA HIS A 54 13.83 11.58 -3.75
C HIS A 54 14.35 10.38 -4.54
N LEU A 55 13.68 10.04 -5.61
CA LEU A 55 14.00 8.91 -6.48
C LEU A 55 14.69 9.40 -7.75
N ASP A 56 15.55 8.56 -8.30
CA ASP A 56 16.28 8.84 -9.54
C ASP A 56 15.41 8.77 -10.80
N LYS A 57 14.31 8.01 -10.78
CA LYS A 57 13.42 7.83 -11.93
C LYS A 57 11.93 7.86 -11.50
N PRO A 58 11.02 8.15 -12.44
CA PRO A 58 9.57 8.08 -12.20
C PRO A 58 8.98 6.68 -12.35
N PHE A 59 9.65 5.76 -13.05
CA PHE A 59 9.25 4.36 -13.28
C PHE A 59 10.49 3.48 -13.42
N TYR A 60 10.33 2.16 -13.23
CA TYR A 60 11.43 1.19 -13.20
C TYR A 60 11.07 -0.09 -13.95
N GLY A 61 12.09 -0.82 -14.39
CA GLY A 61 11.97 -2.18 -14.90
C GLY A 61 12.38 -3.21 -13.85
N ALA A 62 11.79 -4.40 -13.89
CA ALA A 62 12.29 -5.54 -13.12
C ALA A 62 13.76 -5.79 -13.50
N GLY A 63 14.60 -6.12 -12.53
CA GLY A 63 16.05 -6.22 -12.69
C GLY A 63 16.81 -4.90 -12.46
N GLU A 64 16.13 -3.75 -12.43
CA GLU A 64 16.77 -2.46 -12.15
C GLU A 64 16.91 -2.18 -10.65
N LYS A 65 17.54 -1.05 -10.34
CA LYS A 65 17.64 -0.52 -8.98
C LYS A 65 16.84 0.77 -8.86
N ILE A 66 16.08 0.90 -7.78
CA ILE A 66 15.44 2.14 -7.36
C ILE A 66 16.42 2.87 -6.44
N TRP A 67 17.19 3.81 -6.99
CA TRP A 67 18.05 4.65 -6.18
C TRP A 67 17.25 5.76 -5.53
N PHE A 68 17.54 6.03 -4.27
CA PHE A 68 16.87 7.12 -3.57
C PHE A 68 17.77 7.80 -2.55
N LYS A 69 17.46 9.09 -2.33
CA LYS A 69 17.96 9.89 -1.23
C LYS A 69 16.81 10.23 -0.30
N GLY A 70 16.99 9.95 0.98
CA GLY A 70 16.04 10.27 2.04
C GLY A 70 16.39 11.59 2.72
N TYR A 71 15.37 12.33 3.08
CA TYR A 71 15.44 13.53 3.90
C TYR A 71 14.55 13.31 5.11
N LEU A 72 15.06 13.65 6.28
CA LEU A 72 14.34 13.61 7.53
C LEU A 72 14.47 14.98 8.20
N ILE A 73 13.36 15.65 8.36
CA ILE A 73 13.27 17.00 8.91
C ILE A 73 12.19 17.05 9.99
N ASN A 74 12.25 18.10 10.80
CA ASN A 74 11.13 18.46 11.65
C ASN A 74 9.97 18.96 10.77
N ALA A 75 8.77 18.40 10.96
CA ALA A 75 7.60 18.69 10.12
C ALA A 75 7.05 20.11 10.31
N ILE A 76 7.33 20.76 11.45
CA ILE A 76 6.86 22.10 11.81
C ILE A 76 7.88 23.15 11.36
N THR A 77 9.12 23.00 11.81
CA THR A 77 10.19 24.01 11.57
C THR A 77 10.85 23.86 10.20
N HIS A 78 10.70 22.70 9.56
CA HIS A 78 11.40 22.30 8.33
C HIS A 78 12.94 22.30 8.46
N GLN A 79 13.45 22.27 9.69
CA GLN A 79 14.88 22.20 9.97
C GLN A 79 15.35 20.75 10.14
N ASP A 80 16.66 20.55 10.00
CA ASP A 80 17.30 19.25 10.22
C ASP A 80 17.63 19.06 11.72
N ASP A 81 16.61 19.11 12.55
CA ASP A 81 16.66 18.91 14.01
C ASP A 81 15.92 17.63 14.46
N SER A 82 15.80 16.67 13.56
CA SER A 82 15.14 15.39 13.82
C SER A 82 15.79 14.57 14.93
N GLN A 83 14.97 13.87 15.70
CA GLN A 83 15.41 13.02 16.83
C GLN A 83 15.90 11.64 16.34
N SER A 84 15.40 11.20 15.20
CA SER A 84 15.70 9.87 14.66
C SER A 84 17.00 9.86 13.86
N ASN A 85 17.87 8.87 14.13
CA ASN A 85 19.14 8.66 13.43
C ASN A 85 19.04 7.67 12.26
N PHE A 86 17.86 7.14 12.00
CA PHE A 86 17.61 6.22 10.91
C PHE A 86 16.18 6.36 10.38
N ILE A 87 16.01 6.00 9.13
CA ILE A 87 14.70 5.87 8.49
C ILE A 87 14.48 4.42 8.08
N ILE A 88 13.22 4.04 8.00
CA ILE A 88 12.78 2.76 7.46
C ILE A 88 12.14 3.04 6.10
N THR A 89 12.51 2.26 5.10
CA THR A 89 11.92 2.35 3.76
C THR A 89 11.44 0.98 3.35
N GLU A 90 10.29 0.91 2.69
CA GLU A 90 9.63 -0.33 2.29
C GLU A 90 9.13 -0.21 0.86
N LEU A 91 9.45 -1.22 0.05
CA LEU A 91 8.81 -1.44 -1.24
C LEU A 91 7.65 -2.42 -1.03
N ILE A 92 6.46 -2.04 -1.43
CA ILE A 92 5.22 -2.75 -1.16
C ILE A 92 4.50 -2.99 -2.48
N ASN A 93 3.95 -4.19 -2.67
CA ASN A 93 3.20 -4.55 -3.85
C ASN A 93 1.71 -4.19 -3.71
N ARG A 94 0.94 -4.35 -4.78
CA ARG A 94 -0.51 -4.06 -4.82
C ARG A 94 -1.35 -4.88 -3.83
N SER A 95 -0.83 -6.00 -3.33
CA SER A 95 -1.51 -6.84 -2.33
C SER A 95 -1.10 -6.49 -0.90
N ASP A 96 -0.57 -5.29 -0.66
CA ASP A 96 -0.06 -4.79 0.61
C ASP A 96 1.05 -5.67 1.25
N SER A 97 1.71 -6.50 0.43
CA SER A 97 2.83 -7.31 0.90
C SER A 97 4.14 -6.56 0.72
N ILE A 98 4.96 -6.56 1.76
CA ILE A 98 6.29 -5.96 1.74
C ILE A 98 7.22 -6.84 0.89
N VAL A 99 7.70 -6.28 -0.22
CA VAL A 99 8.67 -6.93 -1.11
C VAL A 99 10.07 -6.87 -0.50
N GLU A 100 10.44 -5.68 -0.02
CA GLU A 100 11.73 -5.46 0.65
C GLU A 100 11.60 -4.32 1.66
N ARG A 101 12.29 -4.45 2.80
CA ARG A 101 12.39 -3.42 3.84
C ARG A 101 13.85 -3.11 4.11
N LYS A 102 14.18 -1.82 4.23
CA LYS A 102 15.52 -1.35 4.60
C LYS A 102 15.46 -0.40 5.78
N LYS A 103 16.38 -0.58 6.72
CA LYS A 103 16.67 0.37 7.78
C LYS A 103 17.97 1.09 7.43
N ILE A 104 17.90 2.40 7.26
CA ILE A 104 18.98 3.22 6.75
C ILE A 104 19.41 4.20 7.84
N ARG A 105 20.66 4.12 8.24
CA ARG A 105 21.25 5.07 9.18
C ARG A 105 21.75 6.29 8.44
N ARG A 106 21.64 7.46 9.06
CA ARG A 106 22.22 8.70 8.58
C ARG A 106 23.74 8.60 8.57
N ASP A 107 24.34 9.03 7.49
CA ASP A 107 25.80 9.25 7.37
C ASP A 107 26.11 10.70 6.99
N SER A 108 27.35 10.98 6.58
CA SER A 108 27.78 12.33 6.17
C SER A 108 27.05 12.89 4.95
N LEU A 109 26.44 12.03 4.13
CA LEU A 109 25.68 12.41 2.93
C LEU A 109 24.16 12.37 3.16
N GLY A 110 23.72 12.03 4.40
CA GLY A 110 22.32 11.86 4.77
C GLY A 110 21.84 10.42 4.70
N PHE A 111 20.61 10.21 4.26
CA PHE A 111 20.06 8.86 4.05
C PHE A 111 20.07 8.53 2.56
N HIS A 112 20.78 7.50 2.15
CA HIS A 112 20.76 7.05 0.76
C HIS A 112 20.85 5.53 0.69
N ASN A 113 20.15 4.94 -0.27
CA ASN A 113 20.18 3.50 -0.52
C ASN A 113 19.53 3.19 -1.89
N ALA A 114 19.42 1.91 -2.22
CA ALA A 114 18.69 1.44 -3.37
C ALA A 114 17.93 0.16 -3.07
N PHE A 115 16.74 -0.02 -3.64
CA PHE A 115 16.08 -1.32 -3.76
C PHE A 115 16.56 -2.00 -5.03
N THR A 116 16.94 -3.27 -4.95
CA THR A 116 17.27 -4.06 -6.13
C THR A 116 16.05 -4.86 -6.52
N LEU A 117 15.44 -4.52 -7.65
CA LEU A 117 14.28 -5.24 -8.14
C LEU A 117 14.74 -6.59 -8.71
N PRO A 118 14.22 -7.71 -8.21
CA PRO A 118 14.56 -8.99 -8.81
C PRO A 118 14.02 -9.07 -10.24
N PRO A 119 14.75 -9.71 -11.20
CA PRO A 119 14.26 -9.88 -12.57
C PRO A 119 12.85 -10.49 -12.66
N PRO A 120 12.49 -11.44 -11.77
CA PRO A 120 11.17 -12.03 -11.75
C PRO A 120 10.10 -11.22 -11.02
N LEU A 121 10.32 -9.95 -10.71
CA LEU A 121 9.30 -9.15 -10.06
C LEU A 121 8.13 -8.88 -11.03
N PRO A 122 6.88 -9.21 -10.68
CA PRO A 122 5.73 -8.99 -11.55
C PRO A 122 5.58 -7.52 -11.96
N ALA A 123 5.17 -7.27 -13.20
CA ALA A 123 4.80 -5.94 -13.63
C ALA A 123 3.54 -5.46 -12.88
N GLY A 124 3.48 -4.17 -12.55
CA GLY A 124 2.33 -3.59 -11.90
C GLY A 124 2.60 -2.35 -11.08
N ASP A 125 1.62 -2.02 -10.27
CA ASP A 125 1.69 -0.90 -9.33
C ASP A 125 2.29 -1.37 -8.01
N TYR A 126 3.26 -0.60 -7.56
CA TYR A 126 3.93 -0.74 -6.27
C TYR A 126 3.87 0.59 -5.56
N TYR A 127 4.17 0.61 -4.29
CA TYR A 127 4.41 1.87 -3.61
C TYR A 127 5.61 1.79 -2.67
N LEU A 128 6.28 2.91 -2.58
CA LEU A 128 7.41 3.11 -1.69
C LEU A 128 6.91 3.86 -0.48
N ARG A 129 7.14 3.32 0.71
CA ARG A 129 6.82 3.92 1.99
C ARG A 129 8.11 4.25 2.73
N GLY A 130 8.12 5.42 3.39
CA GLY A 130 9.27 5.86 4.19
C GLY A 130 8.82 6.51 5.49
N TYR A 131 9.45 6.16 6.61
CA TYR A 131 9.14 6.70 7.92
C TYR A 131 10.32 6.59 8.87
N SER A 132 10.33 7.40 9.92
CA SER A 132 11.24 7.26 11.04
C SER A 132 10.62 6.43 12.16
N ASN A 133 11.43 6.02 13.13
CA ASN A 133 10.88 5.33 14.30
C ASN A 133 9.96 6.24 15.13
N TRP A 134 10.21 7.55 15.13
CA TRP A 134 9.38 8.52 15.85
C TRP A 134 7.99 8.63 15.21
N MET A 135 7.90 8.65 13.90
CA MET A 135 6.64 8.73 13.14
C MET A 135 5.69 7.57 13.41
N LEU A 136 6.17 6.43 13.91
CA LEU A 136 5.31 5.32 14.34
C LEU A 136 4.34 5.71 15.48
N ASN A 137 4.70 6.73 16.29
CA ASN A 137 3.83 7.23 17.35
C ASN A 137 2.69 8.12 16.83
N GLU A 138 2.85 8.68 15.62
CA GLU A 138 1.89 9.60 15.01
C GLU A 138 0.85 8.88 14.14
N GLY A 139 1.24 7.77 13.52
CA GLY A 139 0.37 6.95 12.68
C GLY A 139 0.83 6.87 11.23
N PRO A 140 0.34 5.85 10.49
CA PRO A 140 0.79 5.57 9.12
C PRO A 140 0.38 6.63 8.09
N GLU A 141 -0.61 7.47 8.40
CA GLU A 141 -1.05 8.59 7.55
C GLU A 141 0.01 9.68 7.41
N PHE A 142 0.96 9.77 8.35
CA PHE A 142 2.09 10.72 8.29
C PHE A 142 3.29 10.16 7.52
N PHE A 143 3.27 8.88 7.15
CA PHE A 143 4.39 8.28 6.43
C PHE A 143 4.48 8.82 5.01
N TYR A 144 5.70 8.96 4.53
CA TYR A 144 5.92 9.19 3.11
C TYR A 144 5.40 8.01 2.30
N SER A 145 4.62 8.28 1.27
CA SER A 145 4.15 7.27 0.33
C SER A 145 4.23 7.80 -1.10
N ARG A 146 4.70 6.96 -2.01
CA ARG A 146 4.77 7.27 -3.44
C ARG A 146 4.45 6.03 -4.26
N ASN A 147 3.49 6.17 -5.17
CA ASN A 147 3.18 5.13 -6.14
C ASN A 147 4.28 5.03 -7.19
N LEU A 148 4.64 3.79 -7.55
CA LEU A 148 5.63 3.45 -8.55
C LEU A 148 5.03 2.48 -9.56
N LYS A 149 5.35 2.67 -10.83
CA LYS A 149 5.08 1.66 -11.87
C LYS A 149 6.35 0.88 -12.13
N ILE A 150 6.26 -0.44 -12.00
CA ILE A 150 7.33 -1.37 -12.35
C ILE A 150 6.87 -2.16 -13.56
N GLY A 151 7.64 -2.06 -14.63
CA GLY A 151 7.47 -2.88 -15.84
C GLY A 151 8.28 -4.16 -15.71
N ASN A 152 7.81 -5.22 -16.35
CA ASN A 152 8.62 -6.42 -16.55
C ASN A 152 8.53 -6.84 -18.01
N SER A 153 9.63 -6.75 -18.74
CA SER A 153 9.69 -7.15 -20.15
C SER A 153 9.48 -8.65 -20.34
N ILE A 154 9.73 -9.45 -19.30
CA ILE A 154 9.55 -10.91 -19.33
C ILE A 154 8.06 -11.25 -19.25
N ASP A 155 7.27 -10.54 -18.42
CA ASP A 155 5.82 -10.77 -18.31
C ASP A 155 5.06 -10.56 -19.63
N ASN A 156 5.58 -9.69 -20.50
CA ASN A 156 4.96 -9.39 -21.80
C ASN A 156 5.45 -10.31 -22.94
N THR A 157 6.36 -11.24 -22.67
CA THR A 157 6.89 -12.14 -23.70
C THR A 157 6.02 -13.38 -23.92
N ILE A 158 5.16 -13.73 -22.96
CA ILE A 158 4.32 -14.93 -23.03
C ILE A 158 2.88 -14.52 -23.29
N LEU A 159 2.38 -14.94 -24.44
CA LEU A 159 0.99 -14.84 -24.83
C LEU A 159 0.31 -16.19 -24.63
N SER A 160 -0.92 -16.18 -24.18
CA SER A 160 -1.71 -17.42 -24.09
C SER A 160 -3.12 -17.23 -24.63
N ASN A 161 -3.59 -18.23 -25.31
CA ASN A 161 -4.97 -18.36 -25.73
C ASN A 161 -5.58 -19.65 -25.18
N ILE A 162 -6.86 -19.63 -24.86
CA ILE A 162 -7.61 -20.78 -24.39
C ILE A 162 -8.77 -21.06 -25.34
N GLU A 163 -8.93 -22.34 -25.70
CA GLU A 163 -10.05 -22.83 -26.45
C GLU A 163 -10.71 -23.95 -25.66
N TYR A 164 -12.03 -24.00 -25.67
CA TYR A 164 -12.80 -25.04 -25.02
C TYR A 164 -13.37 -25.99 -26.10
N GLN A 165 -13.03 -27.24 -25.96
CA GLN A 165 -13.56 -28.29 -26.82
C GLN A 165 -14.49 -29.17 -26.00
N GLN A 166 -15.72 -29.32 -26.45
CA GLN A 166 -16.66 -30.28 -25.91
C GLN A 166 -16.36 -31.68 -26.55
N GLU A 167 -16.13 -32.68 -25.71
CA GLU A 167 -15.84 -34.02 -26.14
C GLU A 167 -17.12 -34.87 -26.21
N ASP A 168 -18.04 -34.65 -25.25
CA ASP A 168 -19.38 -35.22 -25.21
C ASP A 168 -20.31 -34.26 -24.39
N ASP A 169 -21.54 -34.68 -24.09
CA ASP A 169 -22.54 -33.86 -23.40
C ASP A 169 -22.11 -33.42 -22.02
N THR A 170 -21.11 -34.05 -21.42
CA THR A 170 -20.69 -33.81 -20.03
C THR A 170 -19.21 -33.49 -19.90
N HIS A 171 -18.38 -33.79 -20.86
CA HIS A 171 -16.95 -33.64 -20.81
C HIS A 171 -16.43 -32.48 -21.67
N TYR A 172 -15.66 -31.62 -21.06
CA TYR A 172 -15.00 -30.51 -21.74
C TYR A 172 -13.49 -30.59 -21.53
N THR A 173 -12.75 -30.24 -22.58
CA THR A 173 -11.30 -30.08 -22.52
C THR A 173 -10.93 -28.62 -22.80
N ALA A 174 -10.17 -28.00 -21.90
CA ALA A 174 -9.56 -26.74 -22.14
C ALA A 174 -8.19 -26.92 -22.78
N LYS A 175 -8.00 -26.36 -23.97
CA LYS A 175 -6.71 -26.31 -24.68
C LYS A 175 -6.09 -24.93 -24.49
N VAL A 176 -4.93 -24.88 -23.84
CA VAL A 176 -4.21 -23.61 -23.62
C VAL A 176 -2.95 -23.62 -24.46
N LYS A 177 -2.85 -22.64 -25.37
CA LYS A 177 -1.68 -22.42 -26.22
C LYS A 177 -0.82 -21.32 -25.65
N PHE A 178 0.48 -21.54 -25.63
CA PHE A 178 1.47 -20.56 -25.19
C PHE A 178 2.41 -20.20 -26.35
N THR A 179 2.54 -18.90 -26.62
CA THR A 179 3.43 -18.36 -27.64
C THR A 179 4.19 -17.17 -27.08
N SER A 180 5.35 -16.86 -27.63
CA SER A 180 6.04 -15.61 -27.36
C SER A 180 5.37 -14.45 -28.13
N ASN A 181 5.75 -13.23 -27.80
CA ASN A 181 5.37 -12.04 -28.57
C ASN A 181 5.92 -12.06 -30.02
N THR A 182 6.94 -12.88 -30.31
CA THR A 182 7.47 -13.16 -31.65
C THR A 182 6.80 -14.32 -32.34
N GLN A 183 5.70 -14.83 -31.77
CA GLN A 183 4.92 -16.00 -32.24
C GLN A 183 5.64 -17.35 -32.16
N GLU A 184 6.79 -17.42 -31.52
CA GLU A 184 7.44 -18.71 -31.24
C GLU A 184 6.65 -19.47 -30.18
N VAL A 185 6.53 -20.78 -30.34
CA VAL A 185 5.78 -21.64 -29.40
C VAL A 185 6.66 -22.14 -28.27
N PHE A 186 6.12 -22.17 -27.07
CA PHE A 186 6.79 -22.76 -25.91
C PHE A 186 6.63 -24.29 -25.92
N LYS A 187 7.62 -24.98 -26.47
CA LYS A 187 7.62 -26.46 -26.58
C LYS A 187 8.19 -27.11 -25.35
N ASN A 188 7.68 -28.27 -24.98
CA ASN A 188 8.17 -29.09 -23.86
C ASN A 188 8.35 -28.33 -22.54
N THR A 189 7.60 -27.25 -22.36
CA THR A 189 7.67 -26.36 -21.21
C THR A 189 6.72 -26.84 -20.12
N ALA A 190 7.20 -26.90 -18.88
CA ALA A 190 6.41 -27.34 -17.74
C ALA A 190 5.45 -26.25 -17.27
N ILE A 191 4.17 -26.61 -17.22
CA ILE A 191 3.07 -25.73 -16.80
C ILE A 191 2.38 -26.34 -15.59
N ARG A 192 2.22 -25.60 -14.52
CA ARG A 192 1.31 -25.91 -13.42
C ARG A 192 -0.06 -25.36 -13.73
N TYR A 193 -1.10 -26.11 -13.44
CA TYR A 193 -2.47 -25.62 -13.55
C TYR A 193 -3.27 -25.89 -12.28
N ARG A 194 -4.28 -25.04 -12.04
CA ARG A 194 -5.29 -25.19 -11.00
C ARG A 194 -6.66 -24.92 -11.59
N PHE A 195 -7.57 -25.87 -11.44
CA PHE A 195 -8.97 -25.68 -11.79
C PHE A 195 -9.76 -25.29 -10.53
N ILE A 196 -10.43 -24.18 -10.58
CA ILE A 196 -11.07 -23.53 -9.41
C ILE A 196 -12.56 -23.41 -9.71
N VAL A 197 -13.38 -23.83 -8.74
CA VAL A 197 -14.83 -23.72 -8.78
C VAL A 197 -15.33 -23.06 -7.51
N ASN A 198 -16.06 -21.96 -7.65
CA ASN A 198 -16.57 -21.17 -6.52
C ASN A 198 -15.44 -20.85 -5.50
N GLY A 199 -14.26 -20.49 -5.98
CA GLY A 199 -13.10 -20.14 -5.17
C GLY A 199 -12.36 -21.32 -4.52
N LYS A 200 -12.78 -22.58 -4.79
CA LYS A 200 -12.11 -23.78 -4.26
C LYS A 200 -11.41 -24.54 -5.36
N ILE A 201 -10.17 -24.96 -5.12
CA ILE A 201 -9.41 -25.80 -6.05
C ILE A 201 -10.09 -27.18 -6.12
N LYS A 202 -10.50 -27.58 -7.32
CA LYS A 202 -11.11 -28.89 -7.61
C LYS A 202 -10.14 -29.85 -8.24
N ASP A 203 -9.25 -29.34 -9.09
CA ASP A 203 -8.18 -30.11 -9.70
C ASP A 203 -6.93 -29.26 -9.83
N LYS A 204 -5.77 -29.89 -9.81
CA LYS A 204 -4.47 -29.27 -10.01
C LYS A 204 -3.49 -30.30 -10.55
N GLY A 205 -2.55 -29.83 -11.35
CA GLY A 205 -1.53 -30.73 -11.89
C GLY A 205 -0.39 -29.97 -12.54
N ARG A 206 0.49 -30.75 -13.13
CA ARG A 206 1.62 -30.29 -13.93
C ARG A 206 1.55 -31.00 -15.28
N LYS A 207 1.66 -30.25 -16.36
CA LYS A 207 1.72 -30.75 -17.72
C LYS A 207 2.87 -30.11 -18.47
N LYS A 208 3.33 -30.75 -19.53
CA LYS A 208 4.27 -30.13 -20.47
C LYS A 208 3.53 -29.78 -21.76
N THR A 209 3.90 -28.66 -22.33
CA THR A 209 3.42 -28.24 -23.64
C THR A 209 3.93 -29.19 -24.72
N ASP A 210 3.12 -29.44 -25.72
CA ASP A 210 3.48 -30.24 -26.92
C ASP A 210 4.33 -29.40 -27.91
N GLU A 211 4.57 -29.98 -29.12
CA GLU A 211 5.31 -29.33 -30.20
C GLU A 211 4.65 -28.03 -30.73
N ASN A 212 3.34 -27.85 -30.48
CA ASN A 212 2.57 -26.67 -30.87
C ASN A 212 2.40 -25.68 -29.73
N GLY A 213 3.05 -25.91 -28.56
CA GLY A 213 2.94 -25.08 -27.37
C GLY A 213 1.61 -25.23 -26.65
N LEU A 214 0.90 -26.37 -26.84
CA LEU A 214 -0.41 -26.62 -26.26
C LEU A 214 -0.33 -27.53 -25.04
N ILE A 215 -1.21 -27.27 -24.06
CA ILE A 215 -1.59 -28.19 -23.00
C ILE A 215 -3.09 -28.43 -23.09
N SER A 216 -3.53 -29.67 -22.79
CA SER A 216 -4.93 -30.02 -22.68
C SER A 216 -5.28 -30.38 -21.25
N ILE A 217 -6.30 -29.74 -20.70
CA ILE A 217 -6.79 -29.93 -19.34
C ILE A 217 -8.23 -30.42 -19.42
N SER A 218 -8.46 -31.67 -19.04
CA SER A 218 -9.82 -32.23 -18.95
C SER A 218 -10.54 -31.57 -17.78
N LEU A 219 -11.73 -31.06 -18.01
CA LEU A 219 -12.55 -30.41 -17.03
C LEU A 219 -13.54 -31.40 -16.45
N PRO A 220 -13.64 -31.53 -15.12
CA PRO A 220 -14.63 -32.40 -14.52
C PRO A 220 -16.04 -31.89 -14.81
N ASP A 221 -16.99 -32.79 -14.88
CA ASP A 221 -18.40 -32.48 -15.06
C ASP A 221 -18.93 -31.57 -13.97
N LEU A 222 -19.50 -30.44 -14.35
CA LEU A 222 -19.89 -29.37 -13.40
C LEU A 222 -21.24 -28.77 -13.78
N LYS A 223 -22.01 -28.43 -12.74
CA LYS A 223 -23.27 -27.71 -12.92
C LYS A 223 -23.05 -26.36 -13.62
N PRO A 224 -23.91 -25.96 -14.57
CA PRO A 224 -23.73 -24.75 -15.37
C PRO A 224 -23.65 -23.43 -14.57
N THR A 225 -24.15 -23.42 -13.32
CA THR A 225 -24.27 -22.21 -12.48
C THR A 225 -23.04 -21.91 -11.61
N ALA A 226 -21.97 -22.72 -11.69
CA ALA A 226 -20.79 -22.52 -10.85
C ALA A 226 -19.79 -21.57 -11.51
N ALA A 227 -19.29 -20.59 -10.77
CA ALA A 227 -18.16 -19.76 -11.22
C ALA A 227 -16.90 -20.63 -11.35
N ARG A 228 -16.35 -20.69 -12.56
CA ARG A 228 -15.24 -21.59 -12.94
C ARG A 228 -14.08 -20.81 -13.50
N SER A 229 -12.87 -21.20 -13.12
CA SER A 229 -11.65 -20.63 -13.70
C SER A 229 -10.51 -21.65 -13.75
N ILE A 230 -9.63 -21.46 -14.71
CA ILE A 230 -8.37 -22.20 -14.83
C ILE A 230 -7.25 -21.20 -14.62
N GLU A 231 -6.41 -21.49 -13.66
CA GLU A 231 -5.17 -20.78 -13.40
C GLU A 231 -4.02 -21.58 -13.98
N VAL A 232 -3.19 -20.96 -14.80
CA VAL A 232 -2.00 -21.56 -15.39
C VAL A 232 -0.77 -20.76 -15.03
N GLU A 233 0.34 -21.46 -14.78
CA GLU A 233 1.59 -20.86 -14.32
C GLU A 233 2.76 -21.64 -14.93
N PHE A 234 3.78 -20.94 -15.43
CA PHE A 234 5.02 -21.60 -15.86
C PHE A 234 5.77 -22.14 -14.64
N ASP A 235 6.17 -23.40 -14.72
CA ASP A 235 6.95 -24.05 -13.67
C ASP A 235 8.46 -23.99 -13.95
N ASP A 236 8.89 -22.82 -14.41
CA ASP A 236 10.28 -22.49 -14.71
C ASP A 236 10.61 -21.14 -14.08
N PRO A 237 11.62 -21.06 -13.19
CA PRO A 237 12.00 -19.80 -12.54
C PRO A 237 12.44 -18.68 -13.52
N GLN A 238 12.79 -19.05 -14.73
CA GLN A 238 13.17 -18.11 -15.78
C GLN A 238 11.96 -17.31 -16.29
N TYR A 239 10.75 -17.88 -16.18
CA TYR A 239 9.52 -17.26 -16.67
C TYR A 239 8.56 -17.00 -15.53
N ILE A 240 8.16 -15.72 -15.37
CA ILE A 240 7.09 -15.36 -14.46
C ILE A 240 5.85 -15.14 -15.29
N TYR A 241 5.11 -16.21 -15.39
CA TYR A 241 3.84 -16.18 -16.07
C TYR A 241 2.79 -16.88 -15.23
N LYS A 242 1.74 -16.16 -14.92
CA LYS A 242 0.55 -16.67 -14.25
C LYS A 242 -0.66 -15.98 -14.85
N LYS A 243 -1.64 -16.76 -15.30
CA LYS A 243 -2.88 -16.24 -15.87
C LYS A 243 -4.08 -17.04 -15.42
N THR A 244 -5.18 -16.35 -15.21
CA THR A 244 -6.48 -16.94 -14.89
C THR A 244 -7.43 -16.76 -16.07
N PHE A 245 -8.01 -17.85 -16.52
CA PHE A 245 -9.06 -17.87 -17.52
C PHE A 245 -10.37 -18.20 -16.84
N TYR A 246 -11.38 -17.38 -17.06
CA TYR A 246 -12.73 -17.62 -16.59
C TYR A 246 -13.48 -18.42 -17.64
N LEU A 247 -14.14 -19.49 -17.22
CA LEU A 247 -14.97 -20.30 -18.11
C LEU A 247 -16.37 -19.69 -18.20
N PRO A 248 -16.98 -19.76 -19.37
CA PRO A 248 -18.37 -19.34 -19.57
C PRO A 248 -19.37 -20.16 -18.78
#